data_f9969193edeee7f6d3ff76ab058e955a
#
_entry.id   f9969193edeee7f6d3ff76ab058e955a
#
_cell.length_a   1.000
_cell.length_b   1.000
_cell.length_c   1.000
_cell.angle_alpha   90.00
_cell.angle_beta   90.00
_cell.angle_gamma   90.00
#
_symmetry.space_group_name_H-M   'P 1'
#
loop_
_entity.id
_entity.type
_entity.pdbx_description
1 polymer ?
#
loop_
_entity_poly.entity_id
_entity_poly.type
_entity_poly.pdbx_seq_one_letter_code
_entity_poly.pdbx_strand_id
1 'polypeptide(L)'
;MSLKPLNLVRPTTTLDIENGLSLVPRIKLNLTVYPSGFTVTKPIDEWKIKRSLVDFLKTSLSTPITVPEEDIQIKRLRDLKKRKRDDPVATGTLHIWDLGFLDDRSRKDAEEEGLKDLDKKFLEWRMYLVEKMEGIELNLEGVKFRLSVSVPASDDFEGMKKSWEDFYAFGNRGYPRGRREPDTFTLRGLPSRWFSEPRVSSKPSMLVTHTIFSAFGQIRNLTVAEDDDLREDANEESEGLVSGLYCKIVVQFEKYKDFYDVLRVLCGRSLQKQGSRLKADYEVSWEKDAHFRNSRNQIQEKDNRSEAPRRHSYSSRHSPETVRPRRFKE
;
A
#
# COMPACT_ATOMS: atom_id res chain seq x y z
N MET A 1 -2.85 2.32 27.35
CA MET A 1 -3.75 3.48 27.18
C MET A 1 -4.97 3.01 26.43
N SER A 2 -6.20 3.37 26.84
CA SER A 2 -7.40 3.05 26.07
C SER A 2 -7.44 3.96 24.84
N LEU A 3 -7.30 3.38 23.65
CA LEU A 3 -7.49 4.11 22.40
C LEU A 3 -8.91 4.68 22.36
N LYS A 4 -9.05 5.91 21.86
CA LYS A 4 -10.37 6.46 21.55
C LYS A 4 -11.07 5.52 20.55
N PRO A 5 -12.40 5.38 20.61
CA PRO A 5 -13.13 4.61 19.62
C PRO A 5 -12.75 5.09 18.20
N LEU A 6 -12.36 4.17 17.33
CA LEU A 6 -11.84 4.49 16.00
C LEU A 6 -12.85 5.25 15.12
N ASN A 7 -14.14 5.00 15.34
CA ASN A 7 -15.23 5.72 14.68
C ASN A 7 -15.29 7.21 15.01
N LEU A 8 -14.64 7.64 16.13
CA LEU A 8 -14.56 9.04 16.56
C LEU A 8 -13.23 9.71 16.23
N VAL A 9 -12.35 9.06 15.49
CA VAL A 9 -11.06 9.63 15.07
C VAL A 9 -11.29 10.58 13.90
N ARG A 10 -10.93 11.87 14.10
CA ARG A 10 -11.03 12.92 13.07
C ARG A 10 -9.99 12.69 11.97
N PRO A 11 -10.29 13.01 10.69
CA PRO A 11 -9.34 12.86 9.58
C PRO A 11 -8.10 13.75 9.72
N THR A 12 -8.18 14.82 10.52
CA THR A 12 -7.09 15.80 10.72
C THR A 12 -6.24 15.54 11.95
N THR A 13 -6.60 14.57 12.81
CA THR A 13 -5.88 14.33 14.08
C THR A 13 -4.91 13.18 13.97
N THR A 14 -3.73 13.36 14.60
CA THR A 14 -2.76 12.28 14.80
C THR A 14 -3.29 11.27 15.81
N LEU A 15 -3.11 10.00 15.51
CA LEU A 15 -3.47 8.89 16.39
C LEU A 15 -2.20 8.17 16.84
N ASP A 16 -1.94 8.22 18.14
CA ASP A 16 -0.84 7.45 18.73
C ASP A 16 -1.25 5.99 18.87
N ILE A 17 -0.35 5.11 18.46
CA ILE A 17 -0.50 3.66 18.52
C ILE A 17 0.62 3.06 19.36
N GLU A 18 0.55 1.75 19.60
CA GLU A 18 1.55 1.05 20.39
C GLU A 18 2.94 1.06 19.74
N ASN A 19 3.95 0.67 20.51
CA ASN A 19 5.36 0.60 20.07
C ASN A 19 6.01 1.93 19.65
N GLY A 20 5.52 3.06 20.19
CA GLY A 20 6.08 4.39 19.90
C GLY A 20 5.88 4.82 18.44
N LEU A 21 4.78 4.40 17.84
CA LEU A 21 4.35 4.81 16.51
C LEU A 21 3.12 5.71 16.59
N SER A 22 2.93 6.54 15.58
CA SER A 22 1.72 7.35 15.42
C SER A 22 1.29 7.38 13.96
N LEU A 23 -0.02 7.48 13.74
CA LEU A 23 -0.63 7.67 12.42
C LEU A 23 -0.87 9.17 12.23
N VAL A 24 -0.13 9.77 11.32
CA VAL A 24 -0.19 11.21 11.02
C VAL A 24 -1.05 11.43 9.79
N PRO A 25 -2.08 12.29 9.87
CA PRO A 25 -2.94 12.57 8.74
C PRO A 25 -2.17 13.33 7.65
N ARG A 26 -2.50 13.02 6.40
CA ARG A 26 -1.95 13.67 5.21
C ARG A 26 -2.90 13.60 4.03
N ILE A 27 -2.66 14.46 3.05
CA ILE A 27 -3.15 14.25 1.69
C ILE A 27 -1.96 13.88 0.83
N LYS A 28 -2.05 12.75 0.14
CA LYS A 28 -1.08 12.27 -0.84
C LYS A 28 -1.74 12.29 -2.22
N LEU A 29 -1.04 12.87 -3.17
CA LEU A 29 -1.46 12.91 -4.57
C LEU A 29 -0.36 12.32 -5.45
N ASN A 30 -0.75 11.51 -6.42
CA ASN A 30 0.14 11.06 -7.48
C ASN A 30 0.19 12.10 -8.57
N LEU A 31 1.40 12.42 -9.01
CA LEU A 31 1.68 13.39 -10.05
C LEU A 31 2.25 12.68 -11.27
N THR A 32 1.73 12.98 -12.44
CA THR A 32 2.26 12.48 -13.71
C THR A 32 2.44 13.64 -14.66
N VAL A 33 3.65 13.81 -15.18
CA VAL A 33 4.03 14.93 -16.05
C VAL A 33 4.11 14.44 -17.49
N TYR A 34 3.33 15.05 -18.36
CA TYR A 34 3.29 14.77 -19.80
C TYR A 34 3.89 15.91 -20.62
N PRO A 35 4.56 15.63 -21.73
CA PRO A 35 5.01 16.67 -22.65
C PRO A 35 3.82 17.28 -23.38
N SER A 36 3.78 18.60 -23.51
CA SER A 36 2.75 19.31 -24.29
C SER A 36 3.25 19.62 -25.70
N GLY A 37 3.07 18.66 -26.59
CA GLY A 37 3.25 18.90 -28.04
C GLY A 37 4.64 18.70 -28.66
N PHE A 38 5.69 18.44 -27.86
CA PHE A 38 7.07 18.26 -28.35
C PHE A 38 7.69 16.97 -27.82
N THR A 39 8.60 16.40 -28.62
CA THR A 39 9.49 15.34 -28.17
C THR A 39 10.53 15.91 -27.22
N VAL A 40 10.52 15.49 -25.98
CA VAL A 40 11.49 15.93 -24.97
C VAL A 40 12.82 15.24 -25.26
N THR A 41 13.81 16.00 -25.69
CA THR A 41 15.17 15.51 -26.00
C THR A 41 16.13 15.66 -24.83
N LYS A 42 15.83 16.56 -23.88
CA LYS A 42 16.66 16.83 -22.72
C LYS A 42 15.99 16.31 -21.44
N PRO A 43 16.76 15.81 -20.47
CA PRO A 43 16.22 15.43 -19.17
C PRO A 43 15.62 16.66 -18.46
N ILE A 44 14.44 16.48 -17.90
CA ILE A 44 13.74 17.53 -17.17
C ILE A 44 14.43 17.78 -15.84
N ASP A 45 14.50 19.03 -15.42
CA ASP A 45 15.01 19.43 -14.12
C ASP A 45 13.90 19.25 -13.05
N GLU A 46 14.10 18.28 -12.15
CA GLU A 46 13.17 17.95 -11.08
C GLU A 46 12.94 19.13 -10.12
N TRP A 47 13.99 19.90 -9.84
CA TRP A 47 13.92 21.10 -8.99
C TRP A 47 12.96 22.16 -9.57
N LYS A 48 13.00 22.38 -10.87
CA LYS A 48 12.13 23.35 -11.52
C LYS A 48 10.68 22.92 -11.46
N ILE A 49 10.40 21.63 -11.63
CA ILE A 49 9.04 21.09 -11.45
C ILE A 49 8.58 21.36 -10.01
N LYS A 50 9.39 21.00 -9.01
CA LYS A 50 9.05 21.19 -7.61
C LYS A 50 8.74 22.64 -7.28
N ARG A 51 9.59 23.57 -7.69
CA ARG A 51 9.37 25.01 -7.49
C ARG A 51 8.09 25.51 -8.15
N SER A 52 7.86 25.16 -9.41
CA SER A 52 6.63 25.54 -10.11
C SER A 52 5.38 25.04 -9.39
N LEU A 53 5.42 23.82 -8.83
CA LEU A 53 4.32 23.27 -8.04
C LEU A 53 4.13 23.99 -6.72
N VAL A 54 5.23 24.29 -5.99
CA VAL A 54 5.18 25.06 -4.75
C VAL A 54 4.61 26.46 -4.99
N ASP A 55 5.04 27.13 -6.04
CA ASP A 55 4.54 28.46 -6.40
C ASP A 55 3.05 28.42 -6.78
N PHE A 56 2.64 27.39 -7.52
CA PHE A 56 1.23 27.19 -7.85
C PHE A 56 0.37 26.98 -6.59
N LEU A 57 0.80 26.13 -5.66
CA LEU A 57 0.07 25.86 -4.40
C LEU A 57 -0.04 27.11 -3.52
N LYS A 58 0.94 28.01 -3.56
CA LYS A 58 0.92 29.26 -2.81
C LYS A 58 0.03 30.34 -3.43
N THR A 59 -0.03 30.39 -4.76
CA THR A 59 -0.63 31.55 -5.46
C THR A 59 -2.01 31.25 -6.05
N SER A 60 -2.28 30.03 -6.47
CA SER A 60 -3.46 29.69 -7.27
C SER A 60 -4.61 29.06 -6.48
N LEU A 61 -4.36 28.69 -5.22
CA LEU A 61 -5.42 28.13 -4.38
C LEU A 61 -6.13 29.21 -3.55
N SER A 62 -7.42 29.01 -3.32
CA SER A 62 -8.22 29.88 -2.45
C SER A 62 -7.70 29.94 -1.02
N THR A 63 -7.12 28.83 -0.54
CA THR A 63 -6.39 28.75 0.72
C THR A 63 -4.93 28.44 0.39
N PRO A 64 -4.00 29.42 0.54
CA PRO A 64 -2.59 29.21 0.23
C PRO A 64 -2.01 28.11 1.11
N ILE A 65 -1.36 27.13 0.49
CA ILE A 65 -0.71 26.02 1.21
C ILE A 65 0.79 26.16 1.03
N THR A 66 1.51 26.10 2.13
CA THR A 66 2.96 26.05 2.12
C THR A 66 3.42 24.61 2.21
N VAL A 67 3.93 24.06 1.11
CA VAL A 67 4.50 22.73 1.06
C VAL A 67 6.01 22.85 0.91
N PRO A 68 6.81 22.22 1.79
CA PRO A 68 8.26 22.12 1.62
C PRO A 68 8.61 21.34 0.34
N GLU A 69 9.72 21.67 -0.31
CA GLU A 69 10.15 20.99 -1.54
C GLU A 69 10.48 19.50 -1.32
N GLU A 70 10.83 19.11 -0.09
CA GLU A 70 11.07 17.73 0.34
C GLU A 70 9.81 16.86 0.35
N ASP A 71 8.63 17.48 0.51
CA ASP A 71 7.33 16.78 0.47
C ASP A 71 6.81 16.56 -0.96
N ILE A 72 7.53 17.06 -1.95
CA ILE A 72 7.30 16.81 -3.37
C ILE A 72 8.41 15.90 -3.88
N GLN A 73 8.07 14.67 -4.18
CA GLN A 73 8.99 13.73 -4.78
C GLN A 73 8.71 13.64 -6.28
N ILE A 74 9.75 13.84 -7.11
CA ILE A 74 9.65 13.69 -8.56
C ILE A 74 10.72 12.69 -9.00
N LYS A 75 10.31 11.72 -9.79
CA LYS A 75 11.18 10.68 -10.35
C LYS A 75 11.10 10.76 -11.88
N ARG A 76 12.22 11.04 -12.51
CA ARG A 76 12.32 11.04 -13.96
C ARG A 76 12.23 9.62 -14.51
N LEU A 77 11.53 9.47 -15.59
CA LEU A 77 11.51 8.21 -16.30
C LEU A 77 12.68 8.19 -17.32
N ARG A 78 13.56 7.17 -17.27
CA ARG A 78 14.88 7.19 -17.92
C ARG A 78 14.88 7.04 -19.45
N ASP A 79 13.93 6.30 -20.04
CA ASP A 79 13.97 5.92 -21.45
C ASP A 79 13.31 6.93 -22.40
N LEU A 80 13.80 8.16 -22.44
CA LEU A 80 13.23 9.22 -23.29
C LEU A 80 13.30 8.89 -24.80
N LYS A 81 14.30 8.10 -25.25
CA LYS A 81 14.50 7.77 -26.68
C LYS A 81 13.54 6.72 -27.24
N LYS A 82 12.99 5.86 -26.41
CA LYS A 82 12.07 4.75 -26.81
C LYS A 82 10.60 5.10 -26.65
N ARG A 83 10.28 6.32 -26.16
CA ARG A 83 8.93 6.72 -25.80
C ARG A 83 8.11 7.21 -26.96
N LYS A 84 6.82 6.93 -26.87
CA LYS A 84 5.81 7.56 -27.71
C LYS A 84 5.60 9.01 -27.25
N ARG A 85 5.04 9.82 -28.15
CA ARG A 85 4.80 11.26 -27.91
C ARG A 85 3.92 11.55 -26.68
N ASP A 86 3.03 10.62 -26.35
CA ASP A 86 2.05 10.76 -25.27
C ASP A 86 2.47 10.08 -23.96
N ASP A 87 3.68 9.50 -23.92
CA ASP A 87 4.17 8.84 -22.71
C ASP A 87 4.60 9.88 -21.64
N PRO A 88 4.37 9.60 -20.35
CA PRO A 88 4.79 10.50 -19.28
C PRO A 88 6.32 10.61 -19.22
N VAL A 89 6.85 11.75 -18.83
CA VAL A 89 8.28 12.04 -18.72
C VAL A 89 8.79 11.98 -17.29
N ALA A 90 7.92 12.24 -16.34
CA ALA A 90 8.19 12.10 -14.92
C ALA A 90 6.93 11.68 -14.16
N THR A 91 7.13 10.99 -13.08
CA THR A 91 6.10 10.67 -12.08
C THR A 91 6.54 11.19 -10.71
N GLY A 92 5.60 11.39 -9.82
CA GLY A 92 5.94 11.86 -8.49
C GLY A 92 4.79 11.75 -7.51
N THR A 93 5.07 12.18 -6.28
CA THR A 93 4.08 12.28 -5.21
C THR A 93 4.18 13.63 -4.51
N LEU A 94 3.03 14.16 -4.14
CA LEU A 94 2.89 15.36 -3.33
C LEU A 94 2.28 14.98 -2.00
N HIS A 95 2.89 15.42 -0.89
CA HIS A 95 2.37 15.24 0.46
C HIS A 95 2.01 16.58 1.08
N ILE A 96 0.82 16.68 1.66
CA ILE A 96 0.36 17.84 2.40
C ILE A 96 0.03 17.39 3.81
N TRP A 97 0.82 17.86 4.78
CA TRP A 97 0.74 17.46 6.19
C TRP A 97 -0.04 18.44 7.05
N ASP A 98 0.00 19.72 6.70
CA ASP A 98 -0.73 20.74 7.45
C ASP A 98 -2.18 20.79 6.98
N LEU A 99 -3.05 20.16 7.75
CA LEU A 99 -4.49 20.11 7.54
C LEU A 99 -5.26 20.96 8.56
N GLY A 100 -4.55 21.76 9.36
CA GLY A 100 -5.13 22.55 10.44
C GLY A 100 -6.17 23.59 9.97
N PHE A 101 -6.10 24.00 8.72
CA PHE A 101 -7.07 24.94 8.12
C PHE A 101 -8.45 24.32 7.90
N LEU A 102 -8.56 22.99 7.91
CA LEU A 102 -9.85 22.27 7.80
C LEU A 102 -10.58 22.22 9.16
N ASP A 103 -9.83 22.34 10.25
CA ASP A 103 -10.34 22.23 11.61
C ASP A 103 -10.91 23.57 12.04
N ASP A 104 -12.21 23.75 11.95
CA ASP A 104 -12.91 24.95 12.41
C ASP A 104 -12.90 24.96 13.96
N ARG A 105 -11.92 25.71 14.53
CA ARG A 105 -11.67 25.77 15.98
C ARG A 105 -12.85 26.33 16.80
N SER A 106 -13.87 26.86 16.12
CA SER A 106 -15.04 27.44 16.77
C SER A 106 -16.08 26.40 17.23
N ARG A 107 -16.04 25.18 16.72
CA ARG A 107 -16.93 24.09 17.14
C ARG A 107 -16.21 23.12 18.08
N LYS A 108 -16.34 23.38 19.39
CA LYS A 108 -15.81 22.50 20.45
C LYS A 108 -16.63 21.22 20.67
N ASP A 109 -17.79 21.10 20.07
CA ASP A 109 -18.70 19.99 20.31
C ASP A 109 -18.40 18.86 19.35
N ALA A 110 -17.75 17.84 19.90
CA ALA A 110 -17.36 16.60 19.21
C ALA A 110 -18.53 15.60 19.15
N GLU A 111 -19.67 16.03 18.63
CA GLU A 111 -20.77 15.12 18.33
C GLU A 111 -20.53 14.43 16.97
N GLU A 112 -21.09 13.24 16.79
CA GLU A 112 -20.93 12.42 15.56
C GLU A 112 -21.29 13.17 14.27
N GLU A 113 -22.20 14.13 14.33
CA GLU A 113 -22.57 15.00 13.22
C GLU A 113 -21.42 15.90 12.77
N GLY A 114 -20.70 16.52 13.73
CA GLY A 114 -19.54 17.36 13.44
C GLY A 114 -18.39 16.58 12.80
N LEU A 115 -18.30 15.27 13.07
CA LEU A 115 -17.29 14.37 12.51
C LEU A 115 -17.56 14.05 11.05
N LYS A 116 -18.82 13.74 10.71
CA LYS A 116 -19.25 13.50 9.32
C LYS A 116 -19.07 14.73 8.45
N ASP A 117 -19.37 15.91 9.00
CA ASP A 117 -19.14 17.18 8.29
C ASP A 117 -17.64 17.44 8.04
N LEU A 118 -16.77 17.08 8.99
CA LEU A 118 -15.34 17.23 8.82
C LEU A 118 -14.78 16.23 7.80
N ASP A 119 -15.23 14.98 7.83
CA ASP A 119 -14.87 13.96 6.83
C ASP A 119 -15.30 14.43 5.42
N LYS A 120 -16.50 14.98 5.29
CA LYS A 120 -17.01 15.53 4.04
C LYS A 120 -16.17 16.72 3.55
N LYS A 121 -15.88 17.69 4.42
CA LYS A 121 -15.01 18.83 4.10
C LYS A 121 -13.61 18.40 3.66
N PHE A 122 -13.04 17.38 4.32
CA PHE A 122 -11.76 16.82 3.95
C PHE A 122 -11.78 16.22 2.54
N LEU A 123 -12.81 15.43 2.22
CA LEU A 123 -12.97 14.83 0.89
C LEU A 123 -13.23 15.89 -0.19
N GLU A 124 -14.10 16.86 0.08
CA GLU A 124 -14.40 17.96 -0.85
C GLU A 124 -13.14 18.79 -1.15
N TRP A 125 -12.36 19.09 -0.12
CA TRP A 125 -11.12 19.85 -0.30
C TRP A 125 -10.07 19.04 -1.07
N ARG A 126 -9.94 17.74 -0.81
CA ARG A 126 -9.05 16.84 -1.57
C ARG A 126 -9.44 16.81 -3.06
N MET A 127 -10.73 16.71 -3.34
CA MET A 127 -11.24 16.72 -4.72
C MET A 127 -11.03 18.08 -5.39
N TYR A 128 -11.28 19.17 -4.69
CA TYR A 128 -10.99 20.52 -5.17
C TYR A 128 -9.52 20.69 -5.55
N LEU A 129 -8.61 20.17 -4.72
CA LEU A 129 -7.17 20.24 -5.00
C LEU A 129 -6.80 19.46 -6.27
N VAL A 130 -7.33 18.24 -6.42
CA VAL A 130 -7.12 17.42 -7.63
C VAL A 130 -7.65 18.18 -8.87
N GLU A 131 -8.86 18.69 -8.82
CA GLU A 131 -9.47 19.44 -9.95
C GLU A 131 -8.67 20.68 -10.33
N LYS A 132 -8.16 21.42 -9.36
CA LYS A 132 -7.35 22.63 -9.60
C LYS A 132 -5.96 22.31 -10.14
N MET A 133 -5.38 21.18 -9.76
CA MET A 133 -4.06 20.77 -10.22
C MET A 133 -4.08 19.97 -11.53
N GLU A 134 -5.23 19.35 -11.87
CA GLU A 134 -5.35 18.56 -13.10
C GLU A 134 -5.25 19.47 -14.33
N GLY A 135 -4.38 19.08 -15.24
CA GLY A 135 -4.22 19.75 -16.54
C GLY A 135 -3.45 21.06 -16.51
N ILE A 136 -2.87 21.48 -15.38
CA ILE A 136 -2.04 22.69 -15.35
C ILE A 136 -0.84 22.58 -16.28
N GLU A 137 -0.53 23.68 -16.96
CA GLU A 137 0.64 23.79 -17.82
C GLU A 137 1.84 24.32 -17.00
N LEU A 138 2.89 23.50 -16.94
CA LEU A 138 4.18 23.89 -16.36
C LEU A 138 5.11 24.33 -17.48
N ASN A 139 5.59 25.56 -17.45
CA ASN A 139 6.57 26.06 -18.41
C ASN A 139 7.99 25.93 -17.82
N LEU A 140 8.75 24.99 -18.36
CA LEU A 140 10.11 24.70 -17.91
C LEU A 140 11.07 25.03 -19.07
N GLU A 141 11.80 26.14 -18.96
CA GLU A 141 12.78 26.59 -19.96
C GLU A 141 12.21 26.71 -21.40
N GLY A 142 10.98 27.18 -21.50
CA GLY A 142 10.32 27.35 -22.83
C GLY A 142 9.66 26.07 -23.35
N VAL A 143 9.74 24.95 -22.61
CA VAL A 143 9.02 23.71 -22.92
C VAL A 143 7.80 23.61 -22.02
N LYS A 144 6.63 23.36 -22.60
CA LYS A 144 5.38 23.20 -21.89
C LYS A 144 5.15 21.75 -21.54
N PHE A 145 4.77 21.51 -20.30
CA PHE A 145 4.38 20.21 -19.76
C PHE A 145 2.99 20.30 -19.18
N ARG A 146 2.23 19.23 -19.28
CA ARG A 146 0.92 19.09 -18.66
C ARG A 146 1.02 18.17 -17.46
N LEU A 147 0.47 18.60 -16.33
CA LEU A 147 0.37 17.80 -15.13
C LEU A 147 -0.95 17.02 -15.12
N SER A 148 -0.89 15.74 -14.77
CA SER A 148 -2.06 14.95 -14.39
C SER A 148 -1.92 14.55 -12.93
N VAL A 149 -3.02 14.65 -12.18
CA VAL A 149 -3.04 14.45 -10.73
C VAL A 149 -4.12 13.46 -10.37
N SER A 150 -3.80 12.51 -9.51
CA SER A 150 -4.76 11.52 -9.03
C SER A 150 -4.56 11.20 -7.55
N VAL A 151 -5.64 10.78 -6.91
CA VAL A 151 -5.57 10.23 -5.54
C VAL A 151 -5.07 8.78 -5.65
N PRO A 152 -4.06 8.36 -4.85
CA PRO A 152 -3.66 6.95 -4.78
C PRO A 152 -4.84 6.06 -4.37
N ALA A 153 -4.96 4.89 -4.98
CA ALA A 153 -6.01 3.93 -4.64
C ALA A 153 -5.96 3.50 -3.15
N SER A 154 -4.76 3.48 -2.56
CA SER A 154 -4.55 3.20 -1.14
C SER A 154 -5.12 4.27 -0.19
N ASP A 155 -5.35 5.48 -0.66
CA ASP A 155 -5.88 6.58 0.13
C ASP A 155 -7.35 6.87 -0.19
N ASP A 156 -7.93 6.16 -1.14
CA ASP A 156 -9.34 6.30 -1.53
C ASP A 156 -10.21 5.24 -0.84
N PHE A 157 -10.60 5.54 0.40
CA PHE A 157 -11.45 4.65 1.19
C PHE A 157 -12.81 4.38 0.54
N GLU A 158 -13.45 5.41 -0.04
CA GLU A 158 -14.77 5.24 -0.67
C GLU A 158 -14.67 4.40 -1.95
N GLY A 159 -13.59 4.57 -2.74
CA GLY A 159 -13.31 3.73 -3.90
C GLY A 159 -13.05 2.28 -3.52
N MET A 160 -12.28 2.03 -2.44
CA MET A 160 -12.09 0.68 -1.91
C MET A 160 -13.40 0.08 -1.42
N LYS A 161 -14.20 0.84 -0.69
CA LYS A 161 -15.52 0.42 -0.18
C LYS A 161 -16.42 -0.01 -1.33
N LYS A 162 -16.57 0.80 -2.35
CA LYS A 162 -17.33 0.46 -3.54
C LYS A 162 -16.79 -0.81 -4.21
N SER A 163 -15.48 -0.96 -4.29
CA SER A 163 -14.82 -2.14 -4.89
C SER A 163 -15.18 -3.44 -4.17
N TRP A 164 -15.19 -3.48 -2.83
CA TRP A 164 -15.61 -4.70 -2.14
C TRP A 164 -17.11 -4.91 -2.15
N GLU A 165 -17.93 -3.84 -2.08
CA GLU A 165 -19.38 -3.93 -2.23
C GLU A 165 -19.75 -4.54 -3.59
N ASP A 166 -19.16 -4.06 -4.68
CA ASP A 166 -19.32 -4.61 -6.03
C ASP A 166 -18.86 -6.07 -6.10
N PHE A 167 -17.71 -6.38 -5.51
CA PHE A 167 -17.18 -7.74 -5.48
C PHE A 167 -18.13 -8.73 -4.81
N TYR A 168 -18.66 -8.38 -3.64
CA TYR A 168 -19.59 -9.25 -2.91
C TYR A 168 -21.01 -9.24 -3.49
N ALA A 169 -21.42 -8.18 -4.20
CA ALA A 169 -22.70 -8.12 -4.88
C ALA A 169 -22.73 -9.03 -6.14
N PHE A 170 -21.66 -8.99 -6.95
CA PHE A 170 -21.60 -9.65 -8.25
C PHE A 170 -20.76 -10.94 -8.27
N GLY A 171 -19.85 -11.12 -7.32
CA GLY A 171 -18.86 -12.20 -7.29
C GLY A 171 -19.35 -13.56 -6.79
N ASN A 172 -20.65 -13.79 -6.65
CA ASN A 172 -21.26 -14.87 -5.84
C ASN A 172 -21.16 -16.30 -6.41
N ARG A 173 -20.34 -16.58 -7.44
CA ARG A 173 -20.29 -17.90 -8.10
C ARG A 173 -19.30 -18.92 -7.49
N GLY A 174 -18.73 -18.69 -6.34
CA GLY A 174 -17.75 -19.64 -5.76
C GLY A 174 -17.50 -19.50 -4.26
N TYR A 175 -18.14 -18.59 -3.58
CA TYR A 175 -17.94 -18.38 -2.16
C TYR A 175 -18.99 -19.12 -1.30
N PRO A 176 -18.60 -19.64 -0.11
CA PRO A 176 -19.55 -20.26 0.80
C PRO A 176 -20.68 -19.31 1.17
N ARG A 177 -21.92 -19.81 1.16
CA ARG A 177 -23.09 -19.04 1.62
C ARG A 177 -22.85 -18.54 3.05
N GLY A 178 -22.76 -17.23 3.27
CA GLY A 178 -22.72 -16.65 4.61
C GLY A 178 -21.82 -15.44 4.81
N ARG A 179 -20.77 -15.24 4.02
CA ARG A 179 -19.85 -14.12 4.21
C ARG A 179 -20.00 -13.11 3.06
N ARG A 180 -20.53 -11.94 3.40
CA ARG A 180 -20.78 -10.85 2.44
C ARG A 180 -19.93 -9.61 2.70
N GLU A 181 -18.95 -9.70 3.62
CA GLU A 181 -18.18 -8.56 4.09
C GLU A 181 -16.70 -8.91 4.18
N PRO A 182 -15.80 -8.01 3.80
CA PRO A 182 -14.37 -8.21 3.95
C PRO A 182 -13.96 -8.13 5.43
N ASP A 183 -12.90 -8.84 5.80
CA ASP A 183 -12.34 -8.81 7.15
C ASP A 183 -10.81 -8.73 7.15
N THR A 184 -10.21 -8.71 5.97
CA THR A 184 -8.76 -8.79 5.78
C THR A 184 -8.26 -7.60 4.96
N PHE A 185 -7.19 -6.98 5.44
CA PHE A 185 -6.46 -5.97 4.69
C PHE A 185 -4.97 -6.27 4.66
N THR A 186 -4.30 -5.69 3.67
CA THR A 186 -2.85 -5.76 3.49
C THR A 186 -2.25 -4.36 3.56
N LEU A 187 -1.14 -4.24 4.28
CA LEU A 187 -0.26 -3.07 4.29
C LEU A 187 1.06 -3.44 3.64
N ARG A 188 1.57 -2.58 2.75
CA ARG A 188 2.85 -2.74 2.06
C ARG A 188 3.73 -1.50 2.22
N GLY A 189 5.03 -1.67 2.06
CA GLY A 189 5.99 -0.57 2.10
C GLY A 189 6.33 -0.08 3.50
N LEU A 190 6.00 -0.83 4.54
CA LEU A 190 6.30 -0.48 5.92
C LEU A 190 7.77 -0.81 6.27
N PRO A 191 8.51 0.12 6.94
CA PRO A 191 9.87 -0.17 7.36
C PRO A 191 9.93 -1.35 8.34
N SER A 192 10.61 -2.44 7.98
CA SER A 192 10.71 -3.66 8.78
C SER A 192 11.19 -3.41 10.21
N ARG A 193 12.13 -2.47 10.37
CA ARG A 193 12.69 -2.09 11.68
C ARG A 193 11.68 -1.49 12.65
N TRP A 194 10.57 -0.92 12.17
CA TRP A 194 9.55 -0.34 13.05
C TRP A 194 8.65 -1.40 13.69
N PHE A 195 8.64 -2.57 13.09
CA PHE A 195 7.88 -3.75 13.53
C PHE A 195 8.77 -4.85 14.10
N SER A 196 10.07 -4.59 14.26
CA SER A 196 11.02 -5.54 14.83
C SER A 196 11.10 -5.43 16.35
N GLU A 197 11.55 -6.52 16.98
CA GLU A 197 11.86 -6.51 18.41
C GLU A 197 13.14 -5.73 18.66
N PRO A 198 13.13 -4.72 19.55
CA PRO A 198 14.31 -3.93 19.86
C PRO A 198 15.48 -4.79 20.31
N ARG A 199 16.66 -4.60 19.74
CA ARG A 199 17.93 -5.29 20.05
C ARG A 199 17.99 -6.78 19.74
N VAL A 200 16.93 -7.38 19.20
CA VAL A 200 16.89 -8.81 18.88
C VAL A 200 17.09 -9.04 17.39
N SER A 201 16.36 -8.36 16.54
CA SER A 201 16.37 -8.56 15.10
C SER A 201 16.06 -7.28 14.33
N SER A 202 16.51 -7.20 13.09
CA SER A 202 16.06 -6.19 12.12
C SER A 202 14.80 -6.65 11.34
N LYS A 203 14.47 -7.94 11.42
CA LYS A 203 13.30 -8.50 10.76
C LYS A 203 12.02 -8.17 11.52
N PRO A 204 10.90 -7.97 10.82
CA PRO A 204 9.64 -7.67 11.49
C PRO A 204 9.18 -8.86 12.32
N SER A 205 8.71 -8.59 13.55
CA SER A 205 8.20 -9.56 14.51
C SER A 205 6.68 -9.64 14.44
N MET A 206 6.17 -10.85 14.43
CA MET A 206 4.74 -11.09 14.50
C MET A 206 4.15 -10.61 15.84
N LEU A 207 4.90 -10.77 16.94
CA LEU A 207 4.47 -10.34 18.28
C LEU A 207 4.29 -8.81 18.34
N VAL A 208 5.29 -8.06 17.89
CA VAL A 208 5.23 -6.58 17.84
C VAL A 208 4.08 -6.12 16.96
N THR A 209 3.95 -6.72 15.78
CA THR A 209 2.87 -6.38 14.85
C THR A 209 1.49 -6.71 15.44
N HIS A 210 1.36 -7.86 16.10
CA HIS A 210 0.11 -8.22 16.77
C HIS A 210 -0.24 -7.21 17.88
N THR A 211 0.73 -6.80 18.70
CA THR A 211 0.51 -5.80 19.75
C THR A 211 0.00 -4.47 19.19
N ILE A 212 0.57 -4.01 18.07
CA ILE A 212 0.16 -2.77 17.42
C ILE A 212 -1.29 -2.86 16.92
N PHE A 213 -1.62 -3.92 16.16
CA PHE A 213 -2.92 -4.02 15.51
C PHE A 213 -4.04 -4.55 16.41
N SER A 214 -3.72 -5.27 17.48
CA SER A 214 -4.70 -5.72 18.49
C SER A 214 -5.35 -4.56 19.25
N ALA A 215 -4.67 -3.39 19.27
CA ALA A 215 -5.23 -2.17 19.84
C ALA A 215 -6.43 -1.62 19.02
N PHE A 216 -6.56 -2.03 17.77
CA PHE A 216 -7.64 -1.60 16.89
C PHE A 216 -8.85 -2.53 16.90
N GLY A 217 -8.66 -3.80 17.20
CA GLY A 217 -9.73 -4.79 17.21
C GLY A 217 -9.21 -6.21 17.45
N GLN A 218 -10.13 -7.16 17.50
CA GLN A 218 -9.80 -8.57 17.74
C GLN A 218 -9.28 -9.22 16.45
N ILE A 219 -7.99 -9.63 16.47
CA ILE A 219 -7.32 -10.24 15.34
C ILE A 219 -7.61 -11.73 15.28
N ARG A 220 -8.04 -12.24 14.12
CA ARG A 220 -8.21 -13.65 13.84
C ARG A 220 -6.94 -14.29 13.30
N ASN A 221 -6.33 -13.66 12.32
CA ASN A 221 -5.07 -14.11 11.70
C ASN A 221 -4.19 -12.90 11.38
N LEU A 222 -2.89 -13.12 11.46
CA LEU A 222 -1.87 -12.14 11.15
C LEU A 222 -0.74 -12.83 10.39
N THR A 223 -0.24 -12.18 9.34
CA THR A 223 0.97 -12.60 8.63
C THR A 223 1.87 -11.39 8.42
N VAL A 224 3.16 -11.59 8.67
CA VAL A 224 4.19 -10.56 8.43
C VAL A 224 5.28 -11.20 7.60
N ALA A 225 5.60 -10.60 6.46
CA ALA A 225 6.62 -11.06 5.53
C ALA A 225 7.48 -9.89 5.03
N GLU A 226 8.65 -10.18 4.50
CA GLU A 226 9.42 -9.21 3.74
C GLU A 226 8.63 -8.84 2.47
N ASP A 227 8.66 -7.56 2.09
CA ASP A 227 7.95 -7.07 0.90
C ASP A 227 8.88 -7.19 -0.32
N ASP A 228 8.78 -8.31 -1.01
CA ASP A 228 9.61 -8.60 -2.18
C ASP A 228 9.14 -7.88 -3.45
N ASP A 229 7.86 -7.50 -3.51
CA ASP A 229 7.28 -6.86 -4.70
C ASP A 229 7.86 -5.45 -4.95
N LEU A 230 8.39 -4.78 -3.91
CA LEU A 230 9.08 -3.49 -4.05
C LEU A 230 10.47 -3.60 -4.71
N ARG A 231 10.92 -4.81 -5.01
CA ARG A 231 12.21 -5.04 -5.71
C ARG A 231 12.13 -4.69 -7.19
N GLU A 232 10.98 -4.85 -7.82
CA GLU A 232 10.82 -4.62 -9.26
C GLU A 232 11.03 -3.15 -9.67
N ASP A 233 10.79 -2.20 -8.73
CA ASP A 233 11.03 -0.77 -8.95
C ASP A 233 12.46 -0.30 -8.62
N ALA A 234 13.26 -1.15 -7.99
CA ALA A 234 14.66 -0.86 -7.68
C ALA A 234 15.53 -1.19 -8.88
N ASN A 235 16.46 -0.28 -9.24
CA ASN A 235 17.44 -0.55 -10.31
C ASN A 235 18.26 -1.80 -9.98
N GLU A 236 18.64 -2.58 -11.01
CA GLU A 236 19.43 -3.81 -10.92
C GLU A 236 20.74 -3.66 -10.06
N GLU A 237 21.29 -2.44 -9.98
CA GLU A 237 22.49 -2.15 -9.16
C GLU A 237 22.22 -2.08 -7.63
N SER A 238 20.94 -2.00 -7.19
CA SER A 238 20.56 -1.88 -5.78
C SER A 238 19.81 -3.11 -5.21
N GLU A 239 19.66 -4.18 -5.98
CA GLU A 239 18.88 -5.38 -5.61
C GLU A 239 19.27 -5.99 -4.26
N GLY A 240 20.56 -5.99 -3.92
CA GLY A 240 21.05 -6.55 -2.66
C GLY A 240 20.78 -5.68 -1.42
N LEU A 241 20.58 -4.37 -1.60
CA LEU A 241 20.45 -3.40 -0.50
C LEU A 241 18.99 -3.19 -0.04
N VAL A 242 18.01 -3.48 -0.89
CA VAL A 242 16.60 -3.22 -0.63
C VAL A 242 15.89 -4.40 0.06
N SER A 243 16.46 -5.61 -0.04
CA SER A 243 15.91 -6.82 0.58
C SER A 243 15.81 -6.66 2.11
N GLY A 244 14.63 -6.89 2.66
CA GLY A 244 14.36 -6.86 4.10
C GLY A 244 14.18 -5.46 4.71
N LEU A 245 14.32 -4.36 3.93
CA LEU A 245 14.07 -3.01 4.44
C LEU A 245 12.59 -2.76 4.70
N TYR A 246 11.73 -3.33 3.88
CA TYR A 246 10.27 -3.16 3.93
C TYR A 246 9.58 -4.49 4.20
N CYS A 247 8.42 -4.39 4.84
CA CYS A 247 7.57 -5.54 5.13
C CYS A 247 6.15 -5.35 4.61
N LYS A 248 5.53 -6.49 4.34
CA LYS A 248 4.12 -6.67 4.02
C LYS A 248 3.44 -7.27 5.23
N ILE A 249 2.35 -6.66 5.68
CA ILE A 249 1.55 -7.10 6.82
C ILE A 249 0.14 -7.38 6.35
N VAL A 250 -0.36 -8.58 6.64
CA VAL A 250 -1.75 -8.97 6.35
C VAL A 250 -2.45 -9.23 7.66
N VAL A 251 -3.54 -8.52 7.90
CA VAL A 251 -4.33 -8.61 9.13
C VAL A 251 -5.76 -9.02 8.81
N GLN A 252 -6.24 -10.05 9.49
CA GLN A 252 -7.63 -10.47 9.46
C GLN A 252 -8.29 -10.24 10.81
N PHE A 253 -9.35 -9.45 10.85
CA PHE A 253 -10.15 -9.22 12.06
C PHE A 253 -11.27 -10.25 12.22
N GLU A 254 -11.76 -10.40 13.45
CA GLU A 254 -12.94 -11.22 13.71
C GLU A 254 -14.23 -10.55 13.28
N LYS A 255 -14.30 -9.21 13.40
CA LYS A 255 -15.50 -8.41 13.13
C LYS A 255 -15.28 -7.49 11.95
N TYR A 256 -16.27 -7.42 11.06
CA TYR A 256 -16.29 -6.46 9.96
C TYR A 256 -16.17 -5.00 10.44
N LYS A 257 -16.82 -4.66 11.55
CA LYS A 257 -16.75 -3.31 12.10
C LYS A 257 -15.30 -2.88 12.40
N ASP A 258 -14.52 -3.75 13.03
CA ASP A 258 -13.13 -3.46 13.36
C ASP A 258 -12.30 -3.27 12.08
N PHE A 259 -12.47 -4.15 11.09
CA PHE A 259 -11.87 -4.01 9.77
C PHE A 259 -12.23 -2.67 9.11
N TYR A 260 -13.52 -2.31 9.07
CA TYR A 260 -14.01 -1.08 8.46
C TYR A 260 -13.42 0.18 9.11
N ASP A 261 -13.48 0.24 10.45
CA ASP A 261 -13.01 1.39 11.21
C ASP A 261 -11.49 1.56 11.08
N VAL A 262 -10.73 0.45 11.11
CA VAL A 262 -9.27 0.47 10.93
C VAL A 262 -8.89 0.91 9.52
N LEU A 263 -9.51 0.34 8.50
CA LEU A 263 -9.21 0.69 7.11
C LEU A 263 -9.49 2.17 6.84
N ARG A 264 -10.61 2.71 7.36
CA ARG A 264 -10.94 4.13 7.28
C ARG A 264 -9.87 5.01 7.94
N VAL A 265 -9.34 4.58 9.09
CA VAL A 265 -8.30 5.33 9.80
C VAL A 265 -6.95 5.23 9.09
N LEU A 266 -6.61 4.10 8.48
CA LEU A 266 -5.36 3.92 7.76
C LEU A 266 -5.31 4.71 6.45
N CYS A 267 -6.44 4.86 5.75
CA CYS A 267 -6.51 5.68 4.55
C CYS A 267 -6.23 7.15 4.87
N GLY A 268 -5.38 7.79 4.06
CA GLY A 268 -5.03 9.20 4.22
C GLY A 268 -4.11 9.50 5.40
N ARG A 269 -3.38 8.49 5.90
CA ARG A 269 -2.36 8.66 6.94
C ARG A 269 -1.04 8.00 6.56
N SER A 270 0.03 8.45 7.22
CA SER A 270 1.35 7.79 7.20
C SER A 270 1.78 7.45 8.60
N LEU A 271 2.64 6.44 8.74
CA LEU A 271 3.27 6.13 10.01
C LEU A 271 4.39 7.11 10.31
N GLN A 272 4.49 7.52 11.57
CA GLN A 272 5.59 8.30 12.10
C GLN A 272 6.12 7.64 13.37
N LYS A 273 7.44 7.63 13.52
CA LYS A 273 8.05 7.19 14.77
C LYS A 273 8.02 8.34 15.78
N GLN A 274 7.44 8.10 16.96
CA GLN A 274 7.36 9.09 18.04
C GLN A 274 8.76 9.58 18.43
N GLY A 275 8.87 10.88 18.70
CA GLY A 275 10.16 11.53 18.98
C GLY A 275 11.08 11.71 17.77
N SER A 276 10.64 11.36 16.57
CA SER A 276 11.38 11.51 15.32
C SER A 276 10.54 12.24 14.27
N ARG A 277 11.23 12.88 13.31
CA ARG A 277 10.59 13.43 12.10
C ARG A 277 10.43 12.38 10.98
N LEU A 278 10.90 11.16 11.20
CA LEU A 278 10.82 10.10 10.19
C LEU A 278 9.37 9.68 10.01
N LYS A 279 8.91 9.82 8.77
CA LYS A 279 7.60 9.37 8.32
C LYS A 279 7.77 8.27 7.28
N ALA A 280 6.89 7.30 7.29
CA ALA A 280 6.86 6.22 6.32
C ALA A 280 5.47 6.14 5.70
N ASP A 281 5.44 6.21 4.40
CA ASP A 281 4.24 5.92 3.63
C ASP A 281 4.05 4.42 3.52
N TYR A 282 2.82 4.02 3.37
CA TYR A 282 2.43 2.65 3.10
C TYR A 282 1.28 2.63 2.08
N GLU A 283 1.11 1.48 1.47
CA GLU A 283 -0.05 1.18 0.66
C GLU A 283 -0.98 0.25 1.44
N VAL A 284 -2.25 0.63 1.53
CA VAL A 284 -3.29 -0.20 2.14
C VAL A 284 -4.25 -0.69 1.07
N SER A 285 -4.61 -1.96 1.15
CA SER A 285 -5.60 -2.59 0.28
C SER A 285 -6.41 -3.61 1.06
N TRP A 286 -7.68 -3.79 0.67
CA TRP A 286 -8.48 -4.90 1.18
C TRP A 286 -8.15 -6.19 0.42
N GLU A 287 -8.23 -7.32 1.11
CA GLU A 287 -7.93 -8.62 0.54
C GLU A 287 -9.19 -9.47 0.41
N LYS A 288 -9.28 -10.19 -0.71
CA LYS A 288 -10.29 -11.23 -0.88
C LYS A 288 -9.99 -12.40 0.08
N ASP A 289 -11.01 -13.04 0.61
CA ASP A 289 -10.94 -14.12 1.64
C ASP A 289 -9.96 -15.28 1.37
N ALA A 290 -9.31 -15.31 0.22
CA ALA A 290 -8.47 -16.43 -0.23
C ALA A 290 -7.07 -16.46 0.41
N HIS A 291 -6.55 -15.35 0.95
CA HIS A 291 -5.15 -15.27 1.38
C HIS A 291 -4.79 -16.33 2.42
N PHE A 292 -5.53 -16.39 3.53
CA PHE A 292 -5.26 -17.36 4.60
C PHE A 292 -5.72 -18.80 4.29
N ARG A 293 -6.64 -19.00 3.34
CA ARG A 293 -7.04 -20.34 2.87
C ARG A 293 -5.97 -20.96 1.98
N ASN A 294 -5.44 -20.20 1.05
CA ASN A 294 -4.38 -20.66 0.15
C ASN A 294 -3.09 -20.97 0.90
N SER A 295 -2.77 -20.18 1.92
CA SER A 295 -1.62 -20.42 2.80
C SER A 295 -1.73 -21.74 3.56
N ARG A 296 -2.91 -22.10 4.08
CA ARG A 296 -3.16 -23.41 4.74
C ARG A 296 -3.01 -24.57 3.76
N ASN A 297 -3.54 -24.45 2.56
CA ASN A 297 -3.42 -25.51 1.53
C ASN A 297 -1.97 -25.74 1.12
N GLN A 298 -1.18 -24.68 0.97
CA GLN A 298 0.25 -24.80 0.66
C GLN A 298 1.06 -25.46 1.79
N ILE A 299 0.72 -25.23 3.05
CA ILE A 299 1.36 -25.88 4.19
C ILE A 299 1.00 -27.35 4.21
N GLN A 300 -0.27 -27.72 4.02
CA GLN A 300 -0.71 -29.12 3.96
C GLN A 300 -0.11 -29.89 2.79
N GLU A 301 0.07 -29.26 1.61
CA GLU A 301 0.76 -29.90 0.48
C GLU A 301 2.25 -30.11 0.74
N LYS A 302 2.91 -29.20 1.47
CA LYS A 302 4.32 -29.38 1.87
C LYS A 302 4.47 -30.50 2.89
N ASP A 303 3.58 -30.57 3.90
CA ASP A 303 3.60 -31.63 4.90
C ASP A 303 3.30 -32.99 4.30
N ASN A 304 2.32 -33.11 3.41
CA ASN A 304 2.02 -34.33 2.68
C ASN A 304 3.14 -34.78 1.74
N ARG A 305 3.98 -33.85 1.22
CA ARG A 305 5.17 -34.19 0.44
C ARG A 305 6.32 -34.68 1.31
N SER A 306 6.44 -34.20 2.54
CA SER A 306 7.48 -34.63 3.49
C SER A 306 7.21 -36.01 4.11
N GLU A 307 5.93 -36.44 4.17
CA GLU A 307 5.51 -37.74 4.73
C GLU A 307 5.35 -38.86 3.71
N ALA A 308 5.65 -38.61 2.42
CA ALA A 308 5.61 -39.69 1.43
C ALA A 308 6.68 -40.75 1.81
N PRO A 309 6.30 -41.98 2.19
CA PRO A 309 7.27 -43.00 2.60
C PRO A 309 8.16 -43.33 1.40
N ARG A 310 9.48 -43.20 1.60
CA ARG A 310 10.48 -43.68 0.65
C ARG A 310 10.27 -45.16 0.48
N ARG A 311 9.55 -45.56 -0.58
CA ARG A 311 9.49 -46.95 -1.02
C ARG A 311 10.90 -47.34 -1.44
N HIS A 312 11.59 -48.09 -0.57
CA HIS A 312 12.80 -48.79 -0.91
C HIS A 312 12.41 -49.84 -1.97
N SER A 313 12.76 -49.56 -3.22
CA SER A 313 12.71 -50.57 -4.28
C SER A 313 13.86 -51.55 -4.05
N TYR A 314 13.57 -52.69 -3.43
CA TYR A 314 14.48 -53.83 -3.46
C TYR A 314 14.44 -54.37 -4.90
N SER A 315 15.48 -54.09 -5.64
CA SER A 315 15.76 -54.75 -6.92
C SER A 315 16.20 -56.17 -6.63
N SER A 316 15.27 -57.12 -6.64
CA SER A 316 15.57 -58.53 -6.67
C SER A 316 15.91 -58.91 -8.13
N ARG A 317 17.22 -59.05 -8.41
CA ARG A 317 17.73 -59.70 -9.60
C ARG A 317 17.53 -61.22 -9.43
N HIS A 318 16.52 -61.80 -10.05
CA HIS A 318 16.46 -63.21 -10.40
C HIS A 318 16.07 -63.30 -11.89
N SER A 319 17.10 -63.60 -12.70
CA SER A 319 16.90 -64.06 -14.08
C SER A 319 16.57 -65.56 -14.03
N PRO A 320 15.49 -66.03 -14.66
CA PRO A 320 15.38 -67.45 -14.96
C PRO A 320 16.01 -67.70 -16.36
N GLU A 321 17.00 -68.58 -16.38
CA GLU A 321 17.51 -69.21 -17.60
C GLU A 321 16.41 -69.96 -18.30
N THR A 322 16.02 -69.54 -19.49
CA THR A 322 15.16 -70.27 -20.41
C THR A 322 16.02 -71.22 -21.24
N VAL A 323 16.00 -72.54 -20.87
CA VAL A 323 16.51 -73.64 -21.66
C VAL A 323 15.60 -73.78 -22.89
N ARG A 324 16.19 -73.69 -24.12
CA ARG A 324 15.53 -73.94 -25.38
C ARG A 324 15.65 -75.47 -25.71
N PRO A 325 14.56 -76.20 -26.05
CA PRO A 325 14.64 -77.56 -26.57
C PRO A 325 15.08 -77.55 -28.04
N ARG A 326 16.07 -78.45 -28.33
CA ARG A 326 16.54 -78.71 -29.68
C ARG A 326 15.44 -79.53 -30.42
N ARG A 327 15.08 -79.06 -31.58
CA ARG A 327 14.30 -79.82 -32.57
C ARG A 327 15.27 -80.71 -33.36
N PHE A 328 15.01 -82.04 -33.35
CA PHE A 328 15.57 -82.98 -34.30
C PHE A 328 14.83 -82.83 -35.62
N LYS A 329 15.55 -82.88 -36.73
CA LYS A 329 15.06 -83.12 -38.08
C LYS A 329 15.33 -84.53 -38.42
N GLU A 330 14.31 -85.17 -38.92
CA GLU A 330 14.43 -86.07 -40.03
C GLU A 330 14.03 -85.33 -41.30
#